data_6aebf95abd8899b75c4fbf62774a5e7a
#
_entry.id   6aebf95abd8899b75c4fbf62774a5e7a
#
_cell.length_a   1.000
_cell.length_b   1.000
_cell.length_c   1.000
_cell.angle_alpha   90.00
_cell.angle_beta   90.00
_cell.angle_gamma   90.00
#
_symmetry.space_group_name_H-M   'P 1'
#
loop_
_entity.id
_entity.type
_entity.pdbx_description
1 polymer ?
#
loop_
_entity_poly.entity_id
_entity_poly.type
_entity_poly.pdbx_seq_one_letter_code
_entity_poly.pdbx_strand_id
1 'polypeptide(L)'
;MLDILIDGKSLASYGFEVIERPSIPIAEPRVEHVTIMGRDGTLTIKDGTYENIEFSIDLNYLHPNTSALTAIRGITPILLNASSLVLSDDSNGYYKVKSVRCGDMANDILTYGQCTVHLVCEPFRYWESGKYQSNVSAQTTNMVNPGNHKALPLLLNPNSTGTIRMTFYTGANRDILIGTVVIPSGGYMDSELKHCTVGCGGEFIEIPPGPFQIVFNQTPYFVTATWRWRDV
;
A
#
# COMPACT_ATOMS: atom_id res chain seq x y z
N MET A 1 18.86 -8.66 -14.22
CA MET A 1 18.80 -7.19 -14.31
C MET A 1 17.57 -6.75 -13.58
N LEU A 2 17.66 -5.69 -12.77
CA LEU A 2 16.49 -5.16 -12.05
C LEU A 2 15.58 -4.45 -13.03
N ASP A 3 14.30 -4.78 -13.04
CA ASP A 3 13.26 -4.10 -13.78
C ASP A 3 12.26 -3.44 -12.80
N ILE A 4 11.58 -2.42 -13.29
CA ILE A 4 10.56 -1.68 -12.56
C ILE A 4 9.26 -1.76 -13.31
N LEU A 5 8.21 -2.13 -12.58
CA LEU A 5 6.85 -2.14 -13.12
C LEU A 5 6.07 -0.96 -12.52
N ILE A 6 5.55 -0.13 -13.39
CA ILE A 6 4.64 0.96 -13.05
C ILE A 6 3.24 0.55 -13.50
N ASP A 7 2.31 0.41 -12.56
CA ASP A 7 0.95 -0.08 -12.80
C ASP A 7 0.92 -1.36 -13.66
N GLY A 8 1.86 -2.28 -13.36
CA GLY A 8 2.03 -3.55 -14.07
C GLY A 8 2.73 -3.46 -15.43
N LYS A 9 3.18 -2.28 -15.86
CA LYS A 9 3.92 -2.10 -17.12
C LYS A 9 5.42 -2.06 -16.82
N SER A 10 6.17 -2.97 -17.40
CA SER A 10 7.63 -3.05 -17.30
C SER A 10 8.29 -1.90 -18.07
N LEU A 11 9.19 -1.16 -17.42
CA LEU A 11 9.97 -0.10 -18.09
C LEU A 11 11.02 -0.69 -19.05
N ALA A 12 11.48 -1.91 -18.82
CA ALA A 12 12.39 -2.62 -19.73
C ALA A 12 11.73 -2.87 -21.09
N SER A 13 10.41 -3.05 -21.15
CA SER A 13 9.68 -3.21 -22.42
C SER A 13 9.70 -1.95 -23.31
N TYR A 14 10.03 -0.80 -22.74
CA TYR A 14 10.21 0.48 -23.43
C TYR A 14 11.68 0.82 -23.67
N GLY A 15 12.61 -0.11 -23.36
CA GLY A 15 14.04 0.07 -23.54
C GLY A 15 14.76 0.80 -22.40
N PHE A 16 14.09 0.97 -21.25
CA PHE A 16 14.71 1.56 -20.07
C PHE A 16 15.20 0.49 -19.11
N GLU A 17 16.41 0.69 -18.61
CA GLU A 17 17.08 -0.20 -17.66
C GLU A 17 17.41 0.59 -16.40
N VAL A 18 17.28 -0.05 -15.25
CA VAL A 18 17.69 0.53 -13.96
C VAL A 18 19.18 0.44 -13.84
N ILE A 19 19.84 1.57 -13.61
CA ILE A 19 21.30 1.64 -13.48
C ILE A 19 21.75 0.99 -12.17
N GLU A 20 21.10 1.39 -11.06
CA GLU A 20 21.40 0.90 -9.73
C GLU A 20 20.12 0.68 -8.95
N ARG A 21 20.13 -0.31 -8.05
CA ARG A 21 18.98 -0.56 -7.18
C ARG A 21 18.70 0.68 -6.32
N PRO A 22 17.47 1.24 -6.36
CA PRO A 22 17.16 2.43 -5.59
C PRO A 22 17.30 2.16 -4.09
N SER A 23 17.86 3.12 -3.38
CA SER A 23 17.87 3.13 -1.92
C SER A 23 16.51 3.63 -1.43
N ILE A 24 15.69 2.72 -0.90
CA ILE A 24 14.36 3.04 -0.38
C ILE A 24 14.49 3.30 1.11
N PRO A 25 14.13 4.50 1.59
CA PRO A 25 14.20 4.83 3.01
C PRO A 25 13.10 4.07 3.80
N ILE A 26 13.39 3.81 5.06
CA ILE A 26 12.37 3.34 6.02
C ILE A 26 11.52 4.56 6.40
N ALA A 27 10.21 4.37 6.49
CA ALA A 27 9.30 5.45 6.85
C ALA A 27 9.53 5.94 8.27
N GLU A 28 9.59 7.26 8.44
CA GLU A 28 9.75 7.89 9.75
C GLU A 28 8.39 8.17 10.41
N PRO A 29 8.23 7.86 11.70
CA PRO A 29 7.00 8.20 12.42
C PRO A 29 6.90 9.72 12.57
N ARG A 30 5.70 10.26 12.43
CA ARG A 30 5.43 11.67 12.74
C ARG A 30 5.53 11.92 14.22
N VAL A 31 6.40 12.84 14.58
CA VAL A 31 6.63 13.25 15.95
C VAL A 31 6.62 14.76 16.07
N GLU A 32 5.91 15.26 17.06
CA GLU A 32 5.91 16.69 17.40
C GLU A 32 6.68 16.88 18.72
N HIS A 33 7.60 17.82 18.72
CA HIS A 33 8.38 18.21 19.89
C HIS A 33 7.87 19.54 20.45
N VAL A 34 7.18 19.51 21.58
CA VAL A 34 6.61 20.69 22.24
C VAL A 34 7.50 21.13 23.39
N THR A 35 7.95 22.39 23.38
CA THR A 35 8.68 23.00 24.49
C THR A 35 7.68 23.50 25.52
N ILE A 36 7.80 23.03 26.75
CA ILE A 36 6.95 23.45 27.88
C ILE A 36 7.79 24.38 28.78
N MET A 37 7.27 25.57 29.07
CA MET A 37 7.95 26.54 29.92
C MET A 37 8.17 25.97 31.33
N GLY A 38 9.40 26.06 31.84
CA GLY A 38 9.77 25.53 33.17
C GLY A 38 10.06 24.03 33.22
N ARG A 39 10.12 23.36 32.08
CA ARG A 39 10.52 21.95 31.95
C ARG A 39 11.80 21.82 31.12
N ASP A 40 12.75 21.03 31.62
CA ASP A 40 13.93 20.64 30.86
C ASP A 40 13.56 19.65 29.76
N GLY A 41 14.10 19.88 28.54
CA GLY A 41 13.82 19.07 27.36
C GLY A 41 12.43 19.33 26.75
N THR A 42 12.08 18.57 25.72
CA THR A 42 10.80 18.68 25.00
C THR A 42 9.86 17.53 25.32
N LEU A 43 8.56 17.79 25.23
CA LEU A 43 7.56 16.72 25.21
C LEU A 43 7.44 16.20 23.76
N THR A 44 7.58 14.89 23.58
CA THR A 44 7.41 14.22 22.29
C THR A 44 6.00 13.67 22.19
N ILE A 45 5.25 14.15 21.23
CA ILE A 45 3.89 13.69 20.90
C ILE A 45 3.98 12.85 19.62
N LYS A 46 3.46 11.62 19.64
CA LYS A 46 3.35 10.72 18.49
C LYS A 46 1.89 10.51 18.16
N ASP A 47 1.48 10.80 16.94
CA ASP A 47 0.12 10.58 16.47
C ASP A 47 -0.13 9.16 15.90
N GLY A 48 0.94 8.35 15.80
CA GLY A 48 0.88 6.99 15.28
C GLY A 48 0.83 6.91 13.75
N THR A 49 1.09 8.02 13.06
CA THR A 49 1.22 8.09 11.59
C THR A 49 2.68 8.18 11.15
N TYR A 50 2.92 8.04 9.85
CA TYR A 50 4.25 8.06 9.24
C TYR A 50 4.32 9.10 8.12
N GLU A 51 5.52 9.62 7.88
CA GLU A 51 5.79 10.49 6.74
C GLU A 51 5.88 9.68 5.45
N ASN A 52 5.56 10.32 4.31
CA ASN A 52 5.78 9.72 3.01
C ASN A 52 7.28 9.45 2.80
N ILE A 53 7.59 8.42 2.04
CA ILE A 53 8.96 8.13 1.64
C ILE A 53 9.26 8.75 0.28
N GLU A 54 10.47 9.26 0.12
CA GLU A 54 10.95 9.85 -1.13
C GLU A 54 12.25 9.16 -1.55
N PHE A 55 12.32 8.74 -2.80
CA PHE A 55 13.52 8.16 -3.37
C PHE A 55 13.58 8.39 -4.87
N SER A 56 14.75 8.12 -5.45
CA SER A 56 15.00 8.31 -6.87
C SER A 56 15.43 7.02 -7.52
N ILE A 57 15.13 6.91 -8.80
CA ILE A 57 15.51 5.79 -9.64
C ILE A 57 16.26 6.35 -10.85
N ASP A 58 17.47 5.87 -11.05
CA ASP A 58 18.27 6.24 -12.20
C ASP A 58 18.06 5.22 -13.34
N LEU A 59 17.57 5.72 -14.45
CA LEU A 59 17.24 4.95 -15.64
C LEU A 59 18.23 5.25 -16.76
N ASN A 60 18.65 4.19 -17.42
CA ASN A 60 19.45 4.22 -18.64
C ASN A 60 18.57 3.80 -19.81
N TYR A 61 18.75 4.44 -20.94
CA TYR A 61 18.10 4.08 -22.20
C TYR A 61 19.16 3.80 -23.26
N LEU A 62 19.08 2.63 -23.86
CA LEU A 62 19.91 2.24 -24.99
C LEU A 62 19.07 1.46 -26.00
N HIS A 63 18.80 2.07 -27.15
CA HIS A 63 18.04 1.40 -28.20
C HIS A 63 18.56 1.83 -29.59
N PRO A 64 18.85 0.88 -30.51
CA PRO A 64 19.51 1.19 -31.76
C PRO A 64 18.69 2.01 -32.76
N ASN A 65 17.36 1.96 -32.65
CA ASN A 65 16.46 2.49 -33.70
C ASN A 65 15.52 3.61 -33.19
N THR A 66 15.61 4.02 -31.93
CA THR A 66 14.71 5.03 -31.36
C THR A 66 15.51 6.07 -30.59
N SER A 67 15.15 7.34 -30.78
CA SER A 67 15.76 8.43 -30.01
C SER A 67 15.38 8.34 -28.55
N ALA A 68 16.34 8.57 -27.65
CA ALA A 68 16.12 8.61 -26.20
C ALA A 68 15.06 9.65 -25.81
N LEU A 69 15.04 10.83 -26.46
CA LEU A 69 14.00 11.85 -26.25
C LEU A 69 12.59 11.37 -26.66
N THR A 70 12.49 10.56 -27.72
CA THR A 70 11.20 10.00 -28.13
C THR A 70 10.73 8.94 -27.14
N ALA A 71 11.64 8.11 -26.66
CA ALA A 71 11.34 7.08 -25.68
C ALA A 71 10.87 7.67 -24.34
N ILE A 72 11.57 8.68 -23.79
CA ILE A 72 11.16 9.30 -22.54
C ILE A 72 9.78 9.97 -22.64
N ARG A 73 9.49 10.65 -23.77
CA ARG A 73 8.16 11.21 -24.03
C ARG A 73 7.08 10.13 -24.09
N GLY A 74 7.41 8.93 -24.57
CA GLY A 74 6.50 7.79 -24.62
C GLY A 74 6.14 7.24 -23.24
N ILE A 75 7.10 7.18 -22.29
CA ILE A 75 6.85 6.68 -20.93
C ILE A 75 6.39 7.78 -19.95
N THR A 76 6.59 9.05 -20.26
CA THR A 76 6.20 10.17 -19.38
C THR A 76 4.75 10.09 -18.92
N PRO A 77 3.74 9.82 -19.77
CA PRO A 77 2.35 9.68 -19.31
C PRO A 77 2.15 8.50 -18.35
N ILE A 78 2.92 7.42 -18.50
CA ILE A 78 2.87 6.25 -17.61
C ILE A 78 3.45 6.62 -16.24
N LEU A 79 4.58 7.32 -16.22
CA LEU A 79 5.24 7.77 -15.00
C LEU A 79 4.40 8.80 -14.23
N LEU A 80 3.91 9.84 -14.93
CA LEU A 80 3.15 10.92 -14.27
C LEU A 80 1.80 10.47 -13.70
N ASN A 81 1.20 9.42 -14.25
CA ASN A 81 -0.05 8.84 -13.75
C ASN A 81 0.18 7.57 -12.91
N ALA A 82 1.41 7.31 -12.49
CA ALA A 82 1.75 6.13 -11.72
C ALA A 82 0.98 6.09 -10.39
N SER A 83 0.35 4.97 -10.10
CA SER A 83 -0.31 4.68 -8.82
C SER A 83 0.40 3.60 -8.01
N SER A 84 1.11 2.70 -8.67
CA SER A 84 1.85 1.62 -8.02
C SER A 84 3.22 1.38 -8.67
N LEU A 85 4.19 1.05 -7.82
CA LEU A 85 5.56 0.69 -8.20
C LEU A 85 5.89 -0.69 -7.65
N VAL A 86 6.38 -1.59 -8.50
CA VAL A 86 6.91 -2.90 -8.13
C VAL A 86 8.34 -3.03 -8.62
N LEU A 87 9.22 -3.53 -7.76
CA LEU A 87 10.57 -3.92 -8.13
C LEU A 87 10.59 -5.40 -8.51
N SER A 88 11.22 -5.77 -9.61
CA SER A 88 11.23 -7.17 -10.10
C SER A 88 11.89 -8.16 -9.15
N ASP A 89 12.81 -7.70 -8.30
CA ASP A 89 13.47 -8.50 -7.27
C ASP A 89 12.63 -8.62 -5.97
N ASP A 90 11.54 -7.87 -5.86
CA ASP A 90 10.58 -7.91 -4.75
C ASP A 90 9.14 -7.90 -5.27
N SER A 91 8.82 -8.85 -6.14
CA SER A 91 7.51 -8.95 -6.82
C SER A 91 6.32 -9.24 -5.90
N ASN A 92 6.58 -9.66 -4.64
CA ASN A 92 5.53 -9.90 -3.64
C ASN A 92 5.03 -8.63 -2.96
N GLY A 93 5.67 -7.48 -3.24
CA GLY A 93 5.31 -6.20 -2.66
C GLY A 93 5.26 -5.08 -3.69
N TYR A 94 4.57 -4.01 -3.32
CA TYR A 94 4.48 -2.79 -4.13
C TYR A 94 4.45 -1.56 -3.24
N TYR A 95 4.81 -0.43 -3.83
CA TYR A 95 4.69 0.90 -3.21
C TYR A 95 3.55 1.66 -3.88
N LYS A 96 2.71 2.31 -3.08
CA LYS A 96 1.69 3.23 -3.60
C LYS A 96 2.34 4.58 -3.91
N VAL A 97 2.29 4.98 -5.17
CA VAL A 97 2.89 6.22 -5.65
C VAL A 97 1.91 7.39 -5.45
N LYS A 98 2.40 8.48 -4.87
CA LYS A 98 1.65 9.73 -4.68
C LYS A 98 1.93 10.74 -5.79
N SER A 99 3.21 10.87 -6.13
CA SER A 99 3.64 11.76 -7.20
C SER A 99 4.96 11.30 -7.79
N VAL A 100 5.14 11.64 -9.06
CA VAL A 100 6.38 11.37 -9.81
C VAL A 100 6.86 12.66 -10.44
N ARG A 101 8.16 12.89 -10.36
CA ARG A 101 8.84 13.95 -11.07
C ARG A 101 9.95 13.34 -11.93
N CYS A 102 9.85 13.50 -13.23
CA CYS A 102 10.91 13.12 -14.14
C CYS A 102 11.95 14.25 -14.18
N GLY A 103 13.21 13.89 -13.96
CA GLY A 103 14.34 14.78 -14.18
C GLY A 103 14.63 14.99 -15.67
N ASP A 104 15.64 15.79 -15.94
CA ASP A 104 16.10 16.03 -17.30
C ASP A 104 16.73 14.76 -17.87
N MET A 105 16.55 14.53 -19.16
CA MET A 105 17.25 13.45 -19.86
C MET A 105 18.60 13.97 -20.36
N ALA A 106 19.66 13.45 -19.79
CA ALA A 106 20.99 13.64 -20.33
C ALA A 106 21.17 12.75 -21.57
N ASN A 107 21.42 13.35 -22.72
CA ASN A 107 21.66 12.66 -23.98
C ASN A 107 23.11 12.88 -24.41
N ASP A 108 23.89 11.80 -24.41
CA ASP A 108 25.25 11.84 -24.98
C ASP A 108 25.22 11.61 -26.49
N ILE A 109 24.37 10.71 -26.93
CA ILE A 109 24.08 10.42 -28.34
C ILE A 109 22.59 10.19 -28.56
N LEU A 110 22.17 10.22 -29.84
CA LEU A 110 20.74 10.10 -30.19
C LEU A 110 20.03 8.86 -29.60
N THR A 111 20.74 7.74 -29.53
CA THR A 111 20.19 6.43 -29.10
C THR A 111 20.51 6.04 -27.68
N TYR A 112 21.22 6.91 -26.95
CA TYR A 112 21.59 6.69 -25.55
C TYR A 112 21.22 7.90 -24.71
N GLY A 113 20.70 7.66 -23.52
CA GLY A 113 20.38 8.70 -22.57
C GLY A 113 20.17 8.16 -21.17
N GLN A 114 20.27 9.03 -20.20
CA GLN A 114 20.03 8.76 -18.79
C GLN A 114 19.01 9.75 -18.25
N CYS A 115 18.14 9.30 -17.35
CA CYS A 115 17.24 10.18 -16.61
C CYS A 115 17.03 9.66 -15.20
N THR A 116 16.80 10.60 -14.27
CA THR A 116 16.43 10.28 -12.89
C THR A 116 14.93 10.50 -12.70
N VAL A 117 14.27 9.54 -12.13
CA VAL A 117 12.85 9.63 -11.76
C VAL A 117 12.76 9.75 -10.25
N HIS A 118 12.20 10.85 -9.76
CA HIS A 118 11.96 11.09 -8.34
C HIS A 118 10.54 10.67 -8.00
N LEU A 119 10.39 9.86 -6.97
CA LEU A 119 9.10 9.33 -6.52
C LEU A 119 8.83 9.74 -5.08
N VAL A 120 7.59 10.12 -4.84
CA VAL A 120 7.03 10.25 -3.49
C VAL A 120 6.00 9.14 -3.35
N CYS A 121 6.20 8.26 -2.37
CA CYS A 121 5.35 7.10 -2.12
C CYS A 121 4.70 7.19 -0.73
N GLU A 122 3.63 6.44 -0.53
CA GLU A 122 3.12 6.17 0.82
C GLU A 122 4.19 5.50 1.67
N PRO A 123 4.11 5.64 3.01
CA PRO A 123 5.19 5.20 3.90
C PRO A 123 5.39 3.69 3.96
N PHE A 124 4.48 2.91 3.39
CA PHE A 124 4.46 1.47 3.55
C PHE A 124 4.79 0.73 2.26
N ARG A 125 5.48 -0.39 2.41
CA ARG A 125 5.50 -1.44 1.40
C ARG A 125 4.27 -2.30 1.59
N TYR A 126 3.43 -2.42 0.56
CA TYR A 126 2.22 -3.23 0.57
C TYR A 126 2.48 -4.61 -0.01
N TRP A 127 1.89 -5.63 0.60
CA TRP A 127 1.94 -6.99 0.07
C TRP A 127 0.94 -7.17 -1.08
N GLU A 128 1.40 -7.76 -2.17
CA GLU A 128 0.56 -8.03 -3.35
C GLU A 128 -0.64 -8.93 -2.98
N SER A 129 -0.43 -9.91 -2.07
CA SER A 129 -1.50 -10.77 -1.56
C SER A 129 -2.63 -10.03 -0.83
N GLY A 130 -2.36 -8.84 -0.30
CA GLY A 130 -3.36 -7.98 0.38
C GLY A 130 -4.09 -7.02 -0.55
N LYS A 131 -3.69 -6.91 -1.81
CA LYS A 131 -4.27 -6.01 -2.82
C LYS A 131 -5.59 -6.55 -3.39
N TYR A 132 -5.67 -7.85 -3.56
CA TYR A 132 -6.83 -8.49 -4.17
C TYR A 132 -7.92 -8.80 -3.15
N GLN A 133 -9.15 -8.79 -3.64
CA GLN A 133 -10.31 -9.16 -2.84
C GLN A 133 -10.30 -10.66 -2.54
N SER A 134 -10.58 -11.00 -1.29
CA SER A 134 -10.78 -12.37 -0.84
C SER A 134 -12.13 -12.54 -0.16
N ASN A 135 -12.77 -13.67 -0.36
CA ASN A 135 -14.06 -13.98 0.26
C ASN A 135 -13.83 -14.73 1.58
N VAL A 136 -14.47 -14.23 2.63
CA VAL A 136 -14.49 -14.87 3.95
C VAL A 136 -15.92 -15.34 4.21
N SER A 137 -16.13 -16.64 4.28
CA SER A 137 -17.47 -17.24 4.35
C SER A 137 -17.69 -18.26 5.48
N ALA A 138 -16.61 -18.71 6.12
CA ALA A 138 -16.74 -19.64 7.25
C ALA A 138 -17.17 -18.90 8.52
N GLN A 139 -17.96 -19.55 9.36
CA GLN A 139 -18.41 -19.01 10.64
C GLN A 139 -17.24 -18.54 11.52
N THR A 140 -16.13 -19.24 11.44
CA THR A 140 -14.87 -18.90 12.09
C THR A 140 -13.75 -19.07 11.08
N THR A 141 -12.96 -18.04 10.86
CA THR A 141 -11.84 -18.06 9.91
C THR A 141 -10.57 -17.60 10.62
N ASN A 142 -9.54 -18.43 10.58
CA ASN A 142 -8.20 -18.08 11.06
C ASN A 142 -7.38 -17.54 9.88
N MET A 143 -6.73 -16.42 10.09
CA MET A 143 -5.87 -15.75 9.10
C MET A 143 -4.60 -15.25 9.76
N VAL A 144 -3.66 -14.83 8.93
CA VAL A 144 -2.40 -14.22 9.39
C VAL A 144 -2.19 -12.92 8.63
N ASN A 145 -1.94 -11.84 9.36
CA ASN A 145 -1.36 -10.63 8.78
C ASN A 145 0.14 -10.86 8.60
N PRO A 146 0.64 -11.00 7.37
CA PRO A 146 2.05 -11.30 7.10
C PRO A 146 2.95 -10.08 7.26
N GLY A 147 2.36 -8.86 7.28
CA GLY A 147 3.11 -7.62 7.42
C GLY A 147 3.64 -7.39 8.83
N ASN A 148 4.60 -6.49 8.95
CA ASN A 148 5.15 -6.07 10.24
C ASN A 148 4.39 -4.89 10.86
N HIS A 149 3.39 -4.34 10.14
CA HIS A 149 2.57 -3.22 10.60
C HIS A 149 1.07 -3.57 10.56
N LYS A 150 0.27 -2.80 11.30
CA LYS A 150 -1.18 -2.98 11.35
C LYS A 150 -1.81 -2.81 9.97
N ALA A 151 -2.68 -3.72 9.58
CA ALA A 151 -3.45 -3.64 8.34
C ALA A 151 -4.80 -2.94 8.57
N LEU A 152 -5.25 -2.19 7.57
CA LEU A 152 -6.49 -1.42 7.58
C LEU A 152 -7.42 -1.92 6.46
N PRO A 153 -8.23 -2.96 6.68
CA PRO A 153 -8.97 -3.62 5.63
C PRO A 153 -10.13 -2.78 5.09
N LEU A 154 -10.45 -3.01 3.82
CA LEU A 154 -11.73 -2.68 3.22
C LEU A 154 -12.61 -3.92 3.24
N LEU A 155 -13.75 -3.84 3.90
CA LEU A 155 -14.73 -4.91 4.07
C LEU A 155 -16.01 -4.56 3.31
N LEU A 156 -16.49 -5.47 2.48
CA LEU A 156 -17.68 -5.31 1.64
C LEU A 156 -18.69 -6.41 1.99
N ASN A 157 -19.95 -6.05 2.19
CA ASN A 157 -21.04 -6.99 2.28
C ASN A 157 -21.77 -7.09 0.92
N PRO A 158 -21.41 -8.06 0.06
CA PRO A 158 -21.99 -8.18 -1.27
C PRO A 158 -23.36 -8.87 -1.28
N ASN A 159 -23.86 -9.32 -0.11
CA ASN A 159 -25.13 -10.02 -0.03
C ASN A 159 -26.29 -9.03 -0.32
N SER A 160 -27.27 -9.49 -1.09
CA SER A 160 -28.44 -8.68 -1.47
C SER A 160 -29.42 -8.42 -0.33
N THR A 161 -29.34 -9.22 0.75
CA THR A 161 -30.19 -9.10 1.94
C THR A 161 -29.37 -9.40 3.19
N GLY A 162 -29.75 -8.75 4.29
CA GLY A 162 -29.20 -9.02 5.62
C GLY A 162 -27.98 -8.18 5.99
N THR A 163 -27.89 -7.88 7.26
CA THR A 163 -26.76 -7.19 7.88
C THR A 163 -25.78 -8.20 8.42
N ILE A 164 -24.50 -8.05 8.11
CA ILE A 164 -23.43 -8.92 8.62
C ILE A 164 -22.83 -8.30 9.86
N ARG A 165 -22.66 -9.12 10.90
CA ARG A 165 -21.89 -8.79 12.08
C ARG A 165 -20.69 -9.72 12.17
N MET A 166 -19.50 -9.13 12.27
CA MET A 166 -18.23 -9.82 12.41
C MET A 166 -17.48 -9.31 13.64
N THR A 167 -16.81 -10.22 14.32
CA THR A 167 -15.94 -9.91 15.45
C THR A 167 -14.54 -10.40 15.14
N PHE A 168 -13.55 -9.54 15.37
CA PHE A 168 -12.14 -9.79 15.11
C PHE A 168 -11.40 -9.97 16.43
N TYR A 169 -10.56 -11.00 16.49
CA TYR A 169 -9.72 -11.31 17.65
C TYR A 169 -8.28 -11.51 17.23
N THR A 170 -7.33 -11.18 18.11
CA THR A 170 -5.92 -11.59 17.93
C THR A 170 -5.79 -13.08 18.23
N GLY A 171 -4.75 -13.71 17.66
CA GLY A 171 -4.49 -15.14 17.85
C GLY A 171 -5.53 -16.05 17.24
N ALA A 172 -5.22 -17.35 17.22
CA ALA A 172 -6.13 -18.39 16.72
C ALA A 172 -7.18 -18.82 17.77
N ASN A 173 -7.00 -18.43 19.04
CA ASN A 173 -7.84 -18.85 20.15
C ASN A 173 -8.68 -17.70 20.74
N ARG A 174 -8.88 -16.61 20.02
CA ARG A 174 -9.60 -15.39 20.46
C ARG A 174 -8.94 -14.74 21.70
N ASP A 175 -7.65 -14.53 21.62
CA ASP A 175 -6.86 -14.07 22.78
C ASP A 175 -7.29 -12.66 23.23
N ILE A 176 -7.40 -11.70 22.29
CA ILE A 176 -7.82 -10.33 22.57
C ILE A 176 -8.81 -9.86 21.52
N LEU A 177 -9.89 -9.21 21.93
CA LEU A 177 -10.84 -8.56 21.01
C LEU A 177 -10.18 -7.38 20.31
N ILE A 178 -10.16 -7.41 18.98
CA ILE A 178 -9.73 -6.28 18.13
C ILE A 178 -10.91 -5.30 17.95
N GLY A 179 -12.09 -5.82 17.64
CA GLY A 179 -13.29 -5.02 17.44
C GLY A 179 -14.43 -5.80 16.78
N THR A 180 -15.58 -5.16 16.72
CA THR A 180 -16.75 -5.69 16.03
C THR A 180 -17.22 -4.74 14.95
N VAL A 181 -17.58 -5.30 13.80
CA VAL A 181 -18.07 -4.57 12.62
C VAL A 181 -19.45 -5.04 12.26
N VAL A 182 -20.31 -4.10 11.89
CA VAL A 182 -21.65 -4.35 11.38
C VAL A 182 -21.80 -3.66 10.03
N ILE A 183 -22.07 -4.42 8.98
CA ILE A 183 -22.18 -3.90 7.61
C ILE A 183 -23.55 -4.30 7.04
N PRO A 184 -24.40 -3.33 6.64
CA PRO A 184 -25.67 -3.61 6.01
C PRO A 184 -25.48 -4.25 4.62
N SER A 185 -26.53 -4.80 4.08
CA SER A 185 -26.60 -5.34 2.71
C SER A 185 -26.09 -4.34 1.68
N GLY A 186 -25.18 -4.78 0.81
CA GLY A 186 -24.56 -3.92 -0.22
C GLY A 186 -23.64 -2.83 0.33
N GLY A 187 -23.40 -2.79 1.65
CA GLY A 187 -22.58 -1.80 2.31
C GLY A 187 -21.10 -2.17 2.36
N TYR A 188 -20.30 -1.20 2.79
CA TYR A 188 -18.85 -1.38 3.01
C TYR A 188 -18.36 -0.59 4.22
N MET A 189 -17.22 -1.00 4.74
CA MET A 189 -16.44 -0.30 5.76
C MET A 189 -14.97 -0.27 5.35
N ASP A 190 -14.43 0.93 5.21
CA ASP A 190 -13.02 1.17 4.87
C ASP A 190 -12.28 1.69 6.10
N SER A 191 -11.43 0.85 6.67
CA SER A 191 -10.66 1.20 7.87
C SER A 191 -9.52 2.17 7.59
N GLU A 192 -9.01 2.24 6.36
CA GLU A 192 -7.95 3.18 5.97
C GLU A 192 -8.50 4.59 5.81
N LEU A 193 -9.62 4.73 5.12
CA LEU A 193 -10.27 6.03 4.90
C LEU A 193 -11.14 6.49 6.08
N LYS A 194 -11.36 5.64 7.08
CA LYS A 194 -12.30 5.85 8.19
C LYS A 194 -13.70 6.22 7.68
N HIS A 195 -14.13 5.52 6.63
CA HIS A 195 -15.38 5.77 5.94
C HIS A 195 -16.21 4.48 5.80
N CYS A 196 -17.53 4.60 5.93
CA CYS A 196 -18.45 3.47 5.78
C CYS A 196 -19.80 3.93 5.22
N THR A 197 -20.56 2.96 4.70
CA THR A 197 -21.93 3.19 4.25
C THR A 197 -22.84 3.52 5.43
N VAL A 198 -23.88 4.32 5.19
CA VAL A 198 -24.91 4.63 6.19
C VAL A 198 -25.55 3.34 6.72
N GLY A 199 -25.66 3.23 8.03
CA GLY A 199 -26.17 2.02 8.70
C GLY A 199 -25.09 1.02 9.13
N CYS A 200 -23.83 1.25 8.82
CA CYS A 200 -22.72 0.52 9.44
C CYS A 200 -22.62 0.86 10.93
N GLY A 201 -22.13 -0.11 11.70
CA GLY A 201 -21.89 0.05 13.13
C GLY A 201 -20.59 -0.65 13.55
N GLY A 202 -20.14 -0.31 14.76
CA GLY A 202 -18.92 -0.84 15.33
C GLY A 202 -17.70 0.05 15.08
N GLU A 203 -16.53 -0.56 15.04
CA GLU A 203 -15.25 0.13 15.00
C GLU A 203 -14.55 -0.10 13.66
N PHE A 204 -13.74 0.88 13.21
CA PHE A 204 -12.81 0.67 12.10
C PHE A 204 -11.71 -0.27 12.56
N ILE A 205 -11.57 -1.41 11.89
CA ILE A 205 -10.67 -2.49 12.32
C ILE A 205 -9.23 -2.17 11.97
N GLU A 206 -8.36 -2.36 12.94
CA GLU A 206 -6.91 -2.30 12.80
C GLU A 206 -6.34 -3.68 13.15
N ILE A 207 -5.92 -4.45 12.15
CA ILE A 207 -5.45 -5.83 12.35
C ILE A 207 -3.95 -5.81 12.65
N PRO A 208 -3.51 -6.17 13.86
CA PRO A 208 -2.10 -6.22 14.20
C PRO A 208 -1.36 -7.30 13.39
N PRO A 209 -0.02 -7.24 13.31
CA PRO A 209 0.80 -8.30 12.77
C PRO A 209 0.54 -9.66 13.43
N GLY A 210 0.64 -10.73 12.65
CA GLY A 210 0.52 -12.10 13.15
C GLY A 210 -0.87 -12.71 13.00
N PRO A 211 -1.16 -13.81 13.71
CA PRO A 211 -2.41 -14.54 13.58
C PRO A 211 -3.60 -13.78 14.16
N PHE A 212 -4.73 -13.88 13.49
CA PHE A 212 -6.01 -13.32 13.94
C PHE A 212 -7.18 -14.22 13.52
N GLN A 213 -8.31 -14.05 14.18
CA GLN A 213 -9.52 -14.80 13.92
C GLN A 213 -10.69 -13.88 13.65
N ILE A 214 -11.51 -14.27 12.67
CA ILE A 214 -12.78 -13.62 12.33
C ILE A 214 -13.91 -14.57 12.70
N VAL A 215 -14.90 -14.04 13.41
CA VAL A 215 -16.10 -14.81 13.80
C VAL A 215 -17.33 -14.10 13.27
N PHE A 216 -18.13 -14.79 12.48
CA PHE A 216 -19.44 -14.32 12.03
C PHE A 216 -20.52 -14.72 13.02
N ASN A 217 -21.38 -13.81 13.38
CA ASN A 217 -22.49 -14.09 14.30
C ASN A 217 -23.67 -14.78 13.61
N GLN A 218 -23.66 -14.83 12.28
CA GLN A 218 -24.71 -15.47 11.48
C GLN A 218 -24.12 -16.15 10.24
N THR A 219 -24.69 -17.26 9.81
CA THR A 219 -24.37 -17.96 8.55
C THR A 219 -25.66 -18.12 7.74
N PRO A 220 -25.64 -18.14 6.39
CA PRO A 220 -24.49 -18.36 5.50
C PRO A 220 -24.08 -17.07 4.73
N TYR A 221 -23.57 -16.10 5.36
CA TYR A 221 -23.11 -14.88 4.69
C TYR A 221 -21.63 -14.95 4.39
N PHE A 222 -21.20 -14.23 3.37
CA PHE A 222 -19.77 -14.02 3.10
C PHE A 222 -19.49 -12.51 2.99
N VAL A 223 -18.26 -12.15 3.30
CA VAL A 223 -17.71 -10.81 3.17
C VAL A 223 -16.58 -10.86 2.18
N THR A 224 -16.52 -9.87 1.32
CA THR A 224 -15.36 -9.65 0.47
C THR A 224 -14.44 -8.67 1.17
N ALA A 225 -13.19 -9.06 1.37
CA ALA A 225 -12.21 -8.24 2.07
C ALA A 225 -10.99 -7.96 1.20
N THR A 226 -10.51 -6.72 1.24
CA THR A 226 -9.19 -6.32 0.75
C THR A 226 -8.35 -5.96 1.97
N TRP A 227 -7.31 -6.76 2.26
CA TRP A 227 -6.65 -6.75 3.55
C TRP A 227 -5.64 -5.63 3.73
N ARG A 228 -4.98 -5.22 2.63
CA ARG A 228 -3.95 -4.16 2.63
C ARG A 228 -2.81 -4.45 3.62
N TRP A 229 -2.28 -5.69 3.58
CA TRP A 229 -1.10 -6.07 4.36
C TRP A 229 0.07 -5.15 4.03
N ARG A 230 0.82 -4.72 5.04
CA ARG A 230 1.87 -3.72 4.85
C ARG A 230 3.01 -3.84 5.85
N ASP A 231 4.17 -3.41 5.42
CA ASP A 231 5.41 -3.29 6.18
C ASP A 231 5.82 -1.80 6.28
N VAL A 232 6.51 -1.46 7.39
CA VAL A 232 7.18 -0.18 7.59
C VAL A 232 8.62 -0.29 7.16
#